data_0c7d79f3644e996f9a76c7d8cf179a6a
#
_entry.id   0c7d79f3644e996f9a76c7d8cf179a6a
#
_cell.length_a   1.000
_cell.length_b   1.000
_cell.length_c   1.000
_cell.angle_alpha   90.00
_cell.angle_beta   90.00
_cell.angle_gamma   90.00
#
_symmetry.space_group_name_H-M   'P 1'
#
loop_
_entity.id
_entity.type
_entity.pdbx_description
1 polymer ?
#
loop_
_entity_poly.entity_id
_entity_poly.type
_entity_poly.pdbx_seq_one_letter_code
_entity_poly.pdbx_strand_id
1 'polypeptide(L)'
;MTPISRCTSNTIKIRRTNTMQGTVEIKPGLYWIGSEDPELRVFDDLFPTEHGTTYNAYLLKGAEKTAIIDTVKGKRVDEYMDKVKSLVAPETIDYIIANHTEPDHSGALGYLLEQCPAATVVCTAAAKNFLGNLLHKPFNCQVVKDGDTIDLGDRKLRFIIVPFLHWPDTMFTRLEDENILFTCDAFGAHYCSPGKIFNDEVEDIALARHFYFDCIFRPFKDNVLSAVEKIRHDVIDMICPSHGPIIRKDPWKAIQQFEQWSKPKSSGKKLFILYISPHGNTEKMAEAVARGADIDGLEVISYHISHLSSNELRNLLEEADALIFGIPTIVRDIPKPMWDVLAYLSTVKLKTNIAGLFGSYGWSGEACKMAEERLKGMGFKLPVPVVRSIFKPTDAIITQCEEMGRSIAEGVLQKG
;
A
#
# COMPACT_ATOMS: atom_id res chain seq x y z
N MET A 1 -8.64 -30.54 62.52
CA MET A 1 -7.82 -29.37 62.15
C MET A 1 -6.58 -29.88 61.48
N THR A 2 -6.56 -29.88 60.17
CA THR A 2 -5.42 -30.28 59.31
C THR A 2 -4.91 -29.04 58.60
N PRO A 3 -3.61 -28.73 58.55
CA PRO A 3 -3.10 -27.50 57.99
C PRO A 3 -3.00 -27.59 56.47
N ILE A 4 -3.47 -26.54 55.80
CA ILE A 4 -3.41 -26.30 54.36
C ILE A 4 -1.95 -26.01 53.97
N SER A 5 -1.40 -26.82 53.06
CA SER A 5 -0.09 -26.64 52.48
C SER A 5 -0.07 -25.42 51.57
N ARG A 6 0.86 -24.50 51.81
CA ARG A 6 1.16 -23.36 50.94
C ARG A 6 1.81 -23.86 49.65
N CYS A 7 1.13 -23.63 48.54
CA CYS A 7 1.71 -23.79 47.19
C CYS A 7 2.68 -22.61 46.92
N THR A 8 3.96 -22.90 46.84
CA THR A 8 4.99 -21.94 46.47
C THR A 8 4.97 -21.73 44.94
N SER A 9 4.53 -20.55 44.53
CA SER A 9 4.60 -20.11 43.14
C SER A 9 6.08 -19.94 42.70
N ASN A 10 6.55 -20.80 41.83
CA ASN A 10 7.81 -20.61 41.12
C ASN A 10 7.65 -19.49 40.11
N THR A 11 8.04 -18.29 40.48
CA THR A 11 8.14 -17.15 39.57
C THR A 11 9.41 -17.36 38.73
N ILE A 12 9.24 -17.79 37.47
CA ILE A 12 10.31 -17.80 36.48
C ILE A 12 10.69 -16.34 36.20
N LYS A 13 11.81 -15.89 36.74
CA LYS A 13 12.44 -14.62 36.38
C LYS A 13 13.00 -14.77 34.96
N ILE A 14 12.23 -14.34 33.96
CA ILE A 14 12.74 -14.09 32.62
C ILE A 14 13.79 -12.97 32.78
N ARG A 15 15.07 -13.27 32.53
CA ARG A 15 16.12 -12.26 32.42
C ARG A 15 15.71 -11.34 31.26
N ARG A 16 15.29 -10.13 31.59
CA ARG A 16 15.19 -9.03 30.63
C ARG A 16 16.62 -8.78 30.14
N THR A 17 16.90 -9.07 28.88
CA THR A 17 18.10 -8.60 28.19
C THR A 17 18.16 -7.08 28.31
N ASN A 18 19.34 -6.53 28.50
CA ASN A 18 19.62 -5.12 28.70
C ASN A 18 18.94 -4.27 27.61
N THR A 19 17.79 -3.70 27.93
CA THR A 19 17.13 -2.69 27.10
C THR A 19 17.69 -1.33 27.53
N MET A 20 18.68 -0.81 26.81
CA MET A 20 19.06 0.59 26.94
C MET A 20 17.88 1.42 26.36
N GLN A 21 17.12 2.08 27.23
CA GLN A 21 16.10 3.09 26.88
C GLN A 21 15.16 2.72 25.71
N GLY A 22 14.66 1.46 25.67
CA GLY A 22 13.69 1.06 24.64
C GLY A 22 14.28 0.67 23.28
N THR A 23 15.61 0.57 23.14
CA THR A 23 16.26 -0.05 21.99
C THR A 23 16.27 -1.56 22.12
N VAL A 24 16.25 -2.29 20.99
CA VAL A 24 16.34 -3.76 20.99
C VAL A 24 17.47 -4.17 20.07
N GLU A 25 18.43 -4.92 20.61
CA GLU A 25 19.47 -5.54 19.80
C GLU A 25 18.89 -6.76 19.08
N ILE A 26 18.82 -6.68 17.74
CA ILE A 26 18.27 -7.72 16.86
C ILE A 26 19.30 -8.81 16.62
N LYS A 27 20.52 -8.38 16.32
CA LYS A 27 21.75 -9.18 16.20
C LYS A 27 22.93 -8.35 16.71
N PRO A 28 24.09 -8.94 17.01
CA PRO A 28 25.25 -8.18 17.47
C PRO A 28 25.55 -6.98 16.57
N GLY A 29 25.44 -5.76 17.11
CA GLY A 29 25.67 -4.52 16.38
C GLY A 29 24.52 -4.04 15.47
N LEU A 30 23.41 -4.76 15.37
CA LEU A 30 22.19 -4.33 14.69
C LEU A 30 21.09 -4.08 15.71
N TYR A 31 20.58 -2.86 15.77
CA TYR A 31 19.60 -2.41 16.77
C TYR A 31 18.34 -1.88 16.10
N TRP A 32 17.17 -2.25 16.64
CA TRP A 32 15.93 -1.53 16.39
C TRP A 32 15.92 -0.24 17.22
N ILE A 33 15.69 0.89 16.56
CA ILE A 33 15.64 2.23 17.15
C ILE A 33 14.32 2.95 16.80
N GLY A 34 13.36 2.21 16.29
CA GLY A 34 12.05 2.73 15.88
C GLY A 34 11.15 3.17 17.03
N SER A 35 9.90 3.47 16.73
CA SER A 35 8.88 3.90 17.69
C SER A 35 7.60 3.07 17.54
N GLU A 36 6.94 2.81 18.67
CA GLU A 36 5.65 2.13 18.73
C GLU A 36 4.51 3.14 18.82
N ASP A 37 3.42 2.90 18.11
CA ASP A 37 2.18 3.69 18.17
C ASP A 37 0.95 2.77 18.29
N PRO A 38 0.76 2.11 19.45
CA PRO A 38 -0.34 1.16 19.65
C PRO A 38 -1.72 1.82 19.69
N GLU A 39 -1.77 3.13 19.95
CA GLU A 39 -3.02 3.88 20.06
C GLU A 39 -3.45 4.55 18.75
N LEU A 40 -2.67 4.44 17.68
CA LEU A 40 -3.06 4.97 16.38
C LEU A 40 -4.30 4.23 15.87
N ARG A 41 -5.33 4.96 15.48
CA ARG A 41 -6.59 4.37 14.95
C ARG A 41 -6.85 4.71 13.51
N VAL A 42 -6.19 5.72 12.98
CA VAL A 42 -6.26 6.08 11.55
C VAL A 42 -4.85 6.47 11.10
N PHE A 43 -4.32 5.77 10.12
CA PHE A 43 -3.05 6.08 9.50
C PHE A 43 -3.28 7.04 8.33
N ASP A 44 -2.46 8.11 8.25
CA ASP A 44 -2.51 9.16 7.22
C ASP A 44 -3.90 9.77 6.99
N ASP A 45 -4.70 9.86 8.06
CA ASP A 45 -6.08 10.34 8.06
C ASP A 45 -7.01 9.56 7.10
N LEU A 46 -6.57 8.40 6.61
CA LEU A 46 -7.23 7.64 5.55
C LEU A 46 -7.51 6.17 5.90
N PHE A 47 -6.55 5.48 6.51
CA PHE A 47 -6.64 4.03 6.71
C PHE A 47 -6.89 3.69 8.18
N PRO A 48 -7.99 2.97 8.52
CA PRO A 48 -8.21 2.48 9.87
C PRO A 48 -7.08 1.53 10.31
N THR A 49 -6.58 1.70 11.54
CA THR A 49 -5.56 0.83 12.14
C THR A 49 -6.11 0.23 13.43
N GLU A 50 -6.65 -0.98 13.37
CA GLU A 50 -7.24 -1.66 14.53
C GLU A 50 -6.21 -1.92 15.63
N HIS A 51 -4.99 -2.25 15.23
CA HIS A 51 -3.91 -2.66 16.13
C HIS A 51 -2.76 -1.63 16.21
N GLY A 52 -3.01 -0.36 15.84
CA GLY A 52 -1.97 0.65 15.80
C GLY A 52 -0.91 0.39 14.73
N THR A 53 0.28 0.96 14.89
CA THR A 53 1.42 0.75 13.98
C THR A 53 2.75 0.89 14.70
N THR A 54 3.84 0.57 14.01
CA THR A 54 5.20 0.95 14.40
C THR A 54 5.82 1.80 13.32
N TYR A 55 6.82 2.60 13.67
CA TYR A 55 7.71 3.31 12.74
C TYR A 55 9.10 2.73 12.98
N ASN A 56 9.47 1.71 12.22
CA ASN A 56 10.71 1.00 12.43
C ASN A 56 11.88 1.71 11.75
N ALA A 57 12.95 1.86 12.49
CA ALA A 57 14.23 2.35 12.02
C ALA A 57 15.34 1.52 12.68
N TYR A 58 16.50 1.44 12.03
CA TYR A 58 17.53 0.53 12.46
C TYR A 58 18.89 1.24 12.50
N LEU A 59 19.74 0.85 13.46
CA LEU A 59 21.11 1.28 13.55
C LEU A 59 22.03 0.07 13.40
N LEU A 60 22.96 0.15 12.45
CA LEU A 60 23.92 -0.89 12.14
C LEU A 60 25.34 -0.38 12.37
N LYS A 61 26.07 -1.05 13.27
CA LYS A 61 27.49 -0.81 13.53
C LYS A 61 28.31 -1.81 12.73
N GLY A 62 29.10 -1.35 11.78
CA GLY A 62 30.18 -2.11 11.21
C GLY A 62 31.51 -1.90 11.97
N ALA A 63 32.54 -2.58 11.54
CA ALA A 63 33.89 -2.46 12.17
C ALA A 63 34.53 -1.07 11.97
N GLU A 64 34.20 -0.40 10.86
CA GLU A 64 34.77 0.90 10.50
C GLU A 64 33.74 2.03 10.44
N LYS A 65 32.49 1.72 10.09
CA LYS A 65 31.45 2.71 9.81
C LYS A 65 30.11 2.34 10.42
N THR A 66 29.33 3.36 10.76
CA THR A 66 27.98 3.22 11.32
C THR A 66 26.95 3.73 10.32
N ALA A 67 25.89 2.94 10.10
CA ALA A 67 24.77 3.31 9.27
C ALA A 67 23.45 3.34 10.07
N ILE A 68 22.59 4.29 9.75
CA ILE A 68 21.18 4.27 10.13
C ILE A 68 20.36 3.90 8.88
N ILE A 69 19.34 3.07 9.05
CA ILE A 69 18.44 2.64 7.99
C ILE A 69 17.04 3.12 8.33
N ASP A 70 16.53 4.04 7.51
CA ASP A 70 15.30 4.80 7.68
C ASP A 70 15.25 5.60 9.00
N THR A 71 14.26 6.45 9.15
CA THR A 71 13.98 7.19 10.37
C THR A 71 12.53 6.98 10.80
N VAL A 72 11.96 7.88 11.58
CA VAL A 72 10.59 7.78 12.09
C VAL A 72 9.80 9.05 11.74
N LYS A 73 8.48 8.99 11.94
CA LYS A 73 7.58 10.14 11.84
C LYS A 73 8.03 11.29 12.74
N GLY A 74 7.97 12.51 12.26
CA GLY A 74 8.49 13.70 12.96
C GLY A 74 7.95 13.90 14.38
N LYS A 75 6.72 13.46 14.67
CA LYS A 75 6.15 13.48 16.04
C LYS A 75 6.85 12.56 17.03
N ARG A 76 7.68 11.64 16.55
CA ARG A 76 8.43 10.65 17.36
C ARG A 76 9.93 10.95 17.42
N VAL A 77 10.36 12.14 16.97
CA VAL A 77 11.77 12.50 16.85
C VAL A 77 12.52 12.44 18.18
N ASP A 78 11.94 12.92 19.26
CA ASP A 78 12.63 12.97 20.57
C ASP A 78 12.96 11.54 21.06
N GLU A 79 11.98 10.64 21.07
CA GLU A 79 12.18 9.22 21.40
C GLU A 79 13.22 8.56 20.51
N TYR A 80 13.16 8.82 19.21
CA TYR A 80 14.11 8.29 18.23
C TYR A 80 15.53 8.78 18.50
N MET A 81 15.73 10.08 18.71
CA MET A 81 17.03 10.67 18.96
C MET A 81 17.63 10.22 20.29
N ASP A 82 16.81 10.00 21.32
CA ASP A 82 17.27 9.43 22.60
C ASP A 82 17.78 8.01 22.41
N LYS A 83 17.11 7.19 21.60
CA LYS A 83 17.56 5.84 21.23
C LYS A 83 18.89 5.86 20.46
N VAL A 84 19.01 6.73 19.46
CA VAL A 84 20.26 6.91 18.70
C VAL A 84 21.41 7.28 19.65
N LYS A 85 21.22 8.31 20.49
CA LYS A 85 22.25 8.80 21.45
C LYS A 85 22.61 7.76 22.50
N SER A 86 21.71 6.85 22.84
CA SER A 86 22.01 5.76 23.78
C SER A 86 22.97 4.71 23.22
N LEU A 87 23.07 4.63 21.90
CA LEU A 87 23.88 3.63 21.21
C LEU A 87 25.19 4.19 20.64
N VAL A 88 25.15 5.40 20.09
CA VAL A 88 26.29 6.07 19.44
C VAL A 88 26.26 7.56 19.70
N ALA A 89 27.43 8.22 19.61
CA ALA A 89 27.49 9.66 19.46
C ALA A 89 27.01 10.03 18.05
N PRO A 90 25.95 10.85 17.86
CA PRO A 90 25.36 11.07 16.53
C PRO A 90 26.37 11.54 15.48
N GLU A 91 27.36 12.34 15.89
CA GLU A 91 28.43 12.85 15.01
C GLU A 91 29.32 11.75 14.41
N THR A 92 29.26 10.51 14.95
CA THR A 92 30.00 9.34 14.43
C THR A 92 29.20 8.52 13.41
N ILE A 93 28.03 8.96 13.03
CA ILE A 93 27.21 8.29 12.01
C ILE A 93 27.77 8.66 10.62
N ASP A 94 28.14 7.65 9.84
CA ASP A 94 28.71 7.82 8.50
C ASP A 94 27.62 7.88 7.43
N TYR A 95 26.61 7.02 7.53
CA TYR A 95 25.57 6.86 6.53
C TYR A 95 24.16 6.90 7.13
N ILE A 96 23.23 7.52 6.39
CA ILE A 96 21.81 7.44 6.64
C ILE A 96 21.17 6.90 5.38
N ILE A 97 20.69 5.67 5.40
CA ILE A 97 20.05 5.01 4.27
C ILE A 97 18.58 5.40 4.29
N ALA A 98 18.10 6.05 3.23
CA ALA A 98 16.69 6.37 3.06
C ALA A 98 16.11 5.44 1.98
N ASN A 99 15.49 4.35 2.43
CA ASN A 99 14.83 3.39 1.53
C ASN A 99 13.60 3.98 0.88
N HIS A 100 12.90 4.89 1.59
CA HIS A 100 11.71 5.58 1.16
C HIS A 100 11.59 6.93 1.87
N THR A 101 11.00 7.93 1.21
CA THR A 101 11.03 9.31 1.71
C THR A 101 9.68 9.83 2.19
N GLU A 102 8.66 9.00 2.31
CA GLU A 102 7.42 9.40 2.96
C GLU A 102 7.70 9.91 4.39
N PRO A 103 6.99 10.97 4.86
CA PRO A 103 7.35 11.64 6.11
C PRO A 103 7.29 10.79 7.38
N ASP A 104 6.67 9.64 7.34
CA ASP A 104 6.65 8.70 8.46
C ASP A 104 7.93 7.84 8.56
N HIS A 105 8.75 7.78 7.48
CA HIS A 105 10.08 7.17 7.44
C HIS A 105 11.20 8.19 7.37
N SER A 106 10.92 9.41 6.95
CA SER A 106 11.91 10.46 6.74
C SER A 106 11.72 11.69 7.63
N GLY A 107 10.64 11.74 8.43
CA GLY A 107 10.28 12.91 9.21
C GLY A 107 11.30 13.32 10.27
N ALA A 108 12.09 12.38 10.80
CA ALA A 108 13.17 12.69 11.73
C ALA A 108 14.52 12.99 11.05
N LEU A 109 14.64 12.81 9.73
CA LEU A 109 15.92 12.93 9.01
C LEU A 109 16.54 14.32 9.17
N GLY A 110 15.76 15.40 9.08
CA GLY A 110 16.26 16.75 9.24
C GLY A 110 16.89 17.01 10.61
N TYR A 111 16.26 16.50 11.66
CA TYR A 111 16.78 16.60 13.04
C TYR A 111 18.04 15.75 13.25
N LEU A 112 18.08 14.56 12.65
CA LEU A 112 19.25 13.68 12.69
C LEU A 112 20.44 14.36 12.00
N LEU A 113 20.26 14.91 10.80
CA LEU A 113 21.31 15.62 10.06
C LEU A 113 21.86 16.85 10.79
N GLU A 114 21.06 17.53 11.61
CA GLU A 114 21.53 18.62 12.46
C GLU A 114 22.54 18.13 13.53
N GLN A 115 22.43 16.87 13.96
CA GLN A 115 23.34 16.25 14.94
C GLN A 115 24.54 15.53 14.28
N CYS A 116 24.41 15.12 13.01
CA CYS A 116 25.45 14.43 12.24
C CYS A 116 25.66 15.09 10.85
N PRO A 117 26.09 16.35 10.77
CA PRO A 117 26.18 17.08 9.50
C PRO A 117 27.19 16.49 8.50
N ALA A 118 28.11 15.67 8.96
CA ALA A 118 29.08 14.95 8.12
C ALA A 118 28.51 13.68 7.48
N ALA A 119 27.41 13.13 8.01
CA ALA A 119 26.80 11.92 7.50
C ALA A 119 26.36 12.08 6.03
N THR A 120 26.48 10.98 5.29
CA THR A 120 26.05 10.93 3.89
C THR A 120 24.69 10.22 3.81
N VAL A 121 23.69 10.90 3.27
CA VAL A 121 22.39 10.28 2.97
C VAL A 121 22.54 9.44 1.71
N VAL A 122 22.23 8.15 1.80
CA VAL A 122 22.27 7.20 0.69
C VAL A 122 20.85 6.91 0.25
N CYS A 123 20.54 7.18 -1.00
CA CYS A 123 19.16 7.08 -1.50
C CYS A 123 19.09 6.97 -3.02
N THR A 124 17.91 6.75 -3.56
CA THR A 124 17.67 6.78 -5.02
C THR A 124 17.70 8.21 -5.58
N ALA A 125 17.81 8.35 -6.90
CA ALA A 125 17.74 9.66 -7.56
C ALA A 125 16.38 10.37 -7.32
N ALA A 126 15.28 9.63 -7.28
CA ALA A 126 13.96 10.18 -6.98
C ALA A 126 13.89 10.66 -5.51
N ALA A 127 14.37 9.84 -4.57
CA ALA A 127 14.45 10.18 -3.15
C ALA A 127 15.27 11.45 -2.89
N LYS A 128 16.41 11.63 -3.57
CA LYS A 128 17.19 12.86 -3.48
C LYS A 128 16.38 14.12 -3.78
N ASN A 129 15.54 14.07 -4.83
CA ASN A 129 14.69 15.20 -5.20
C ASN A 129 13.61 15.45 -4.14
N PHE A 130 13.00 14.38 -3.62
CA PHE A 130 11.96 14.48 -2.59
C PHE A 130 12.54 15.01 -1.28
N LEU A 131 13.69 14.51 -0.84
CA LEU A 131 14.40 14.98 0.35
C LEU A 131 14.83 16.46 0.21
N GLY A 132 15.24 16.89 -0.98
CA GLY A 132 15.54 18.30 -1.25
C GLY A 132 14.34 19.20 -0.97
N ASN A 133 13.13 18.75 -1.34
CA ASN A 133 11.88 19.47 -1.08
C ASN A 133 11.37 19.31 0.36
N LEU A 134 11.72 18.23 1.04
CA LEU A 134 11.34 18.01 2.43
C LEU A 134 12.22 18.82 3.38
N LEU A 135 13.52 18.84 3.14
CA LEU A 135 14.50 19.43 4.06
C LEU A 135 14.72 20.92 3.83
N HIS A 136 14.58 21.41 2.59
CA HIS A 136 14.90 22.79 2.16
C HIS A 136 16.29 23.27 2.59
N LYS A 137 17.24 22.33 2.82
CA LYS A 137 18.62 22.59 3.22
C LYS A 137 19.56 21.67 2.42
N PRO A 138 20.79 22.09 2.12
CA PRO A 138 21.81 21.20 1.54
C PRO A 138 22.14 20.06 2.50
N PHE A 139 22.40 18.88 1.94
CA PHE A 139 22.88 17.72 2.67
C PHE A 139 23.82 16.88 1.79
N ASN A 140 24.75 16.16 2.42
CA ASN A 140 25.62 15.22 1.71
C ASN A 140 24.76 14.05 1.20
N CYS A 141 24.88 13.71 -0.08
CA CYS A 141 24.04 12.68 -0.67
C CYS A 141 24.83 11.82 -1.67
N GLN A 142 24.74 10.53 -1.48
CA GLN A 142 25.19 9.50 -2.44
C GLN A 142 23.94 8.87 -3.08
N VAL A 143 23.77 9.09 -4.39
CA VAL A 143 22.73 8.42 -5.16
C VAL A 143 23.20 7.04 -5.58
N VAL A 144 22.42 6.01 -5.27
CA VAL A 144 22.71 4.61 -5.61
C VAL A 144 21.82 4.08 -6.71
N LYS A 145 22.33 3.05 -7.41
CA LYS A 145 21.65 2.29 -8.44
C LYS A 145 21.45 0.85 -7.99
N ASP A 146 20.68 0.10 -8.77
CA ASP A 146 20.44 -1.32 -8.54
C ASP A 146 21.75 -2.11 -8.51
N GLY A 147 21.99 -2.82 -7.40
CA GLY A 147 23.19 -3.61 -7.18
C GLY A 147 24.39 -2.84 -6.61
N ASP A 148 24.34 -1.52 -6.46
CA ASP A 148 25.40 -0.76 -5.78
C ASP A 148 25.56 -1.23 -4.34
N THR A 149 26.78 -1.11 -3.80
CA THR A 149 27.10 -1.56 -2.43
C THR A 149 27.84 -0.50 -1.63
N ILE A 150 27.69 -0.58 -0.30
CA ILE A 150 28.51 0.16 0.68
C ILE A 150 29.10 -0.85 1.65
N ASP A 151 30.40 -0.70 1.91
CA ASP A 151 31.15 -1.49 2.89
C ASP A 151 31.27 -0.71 4.21
N LEU A 152 30.95 -1.37 5.32
CA LEU A 152 31.05 -0.82 6.68
C LEU A 152 32.28 -1.37 7.44
N GLY A 153 33.17 -2.10 6.74
CA GLY A 153 34.39 -2.70 7.24
C GLY A 153 34.32 -4.22 7.40
N ASP A 154 33.26 -4.73 7.99
CA ASP A 154 32.98 -6.17 8.17
C ASP A 154 31.60 -6.57 7.66
N ARG A 155 30.84 -5.62 7.14
CA ARG A 155 29.44 -5.75 6.71
C ARG A 155 29.21 -4.98 5.43
N LYS A 156 28.50 -5.60 4.49
CA LYS A 156 28.18 -5.01 3.19
C LYS A 156 26.70 -4.80 3.02
N LEU A 157 26.32 -3.57 2.70
CA LEU A 157 24.96 -3.20 2.29
C LEU A 157 24.88 -3.21 0.76
N ARG A 158 23.90 -3.91 0.19
CA ARG A 158 23.55 -3.89 -1.24
C ARG A 158 22.17 -3.25 -1.43
N PHE A 159 22.03 -2.40 -2.44
CA PHE A 159 20.79 -1.69 -2.74
C PHE A 159 20.06 -2.34 -3.90
N ILE A 160 18.75 -2.51 -3.76
CA ILE A 160 17.84 -3.11 -4.76
C ILE A 160 16.76 -2.08 -5.03
N ILE A 161 16.76 -1.50 -6.24
CA ILE A 161 15.82 -0.45 -6.60
C ILE A 161 14.47 -1.06 -6.96
N VAL A 162 13.41 -0.70 -6.22
CA VAL A 162 12.05 -1.25 -6.35
C VAL A 162 11.01 -0.13 -6.45
N PRO A 163 11.01 0.63 -7.55
CA PRO A 163 10.17 1.81 -7.69
C PRO A 163 8.69 1.44 -7.63
N PHE A 164 7.89 2.34 -7.05
CA PHE A 164 6.45 2.16 -6.83
C PHE A 164 6.09 1.02 -5.86
N LEU A 165 6.94 0.84 -4.83
CA LEU A 165 6.63 0.04 -3.65
C LEU A 165 6.66 0.91 -2.36
N HIS A 166 5.77 1.94 -2.13
CA HIS A 166 4.69 2.24 -3.07
C HIS A 166 4.90 3.56 -3.84
N TRP A 167 5.98 4.30 -3.59
CA TRP A 167 6.38 5.51 -4.30
C TRP A 167 7.55 5.25 -5.27
N PRO A 168 7.80 6.17 -6.25
CA PRO A 168 8.86 5.98 -7.25
C PRO A 168 10.28 5.96 -6.69
N ASP A 169 10.49 6.38 -5.45
CA ASP A 169 11.79 6.51 -4.79
C ASP A 169 12.22 5.26 -4.02
N THR A 170 11.35 4.26 -3.87
CA THR A 170 11.58 3.12 -2.98
C THR A 170 12.73 2.21 -3.45
N MET A 171 13.55 1.80 -2.49
CA MET A 171 14.55 0.75 -2.63
C MET A 171 14.52 -0.18 -1.41
N PHE A 172 15.05 -1.38 -1.57
CA PHE A 172 15.42 -2.26 -0.46
C PHE A 172 16.91 -2.14 -0.19
N THR A 173 17.29 -2.29 1.07
CA THR A 173 18.68 -2.44 1.49
C THR A 173 18.89 -3.84 2.03
N ARG A 174 19.86 -4.57 1.49
CA ARG A 174 20.22 -5.91 1.95
C ARG A 174 21.55 -5.87 2.70
N LEU A 175 21.57 -6.40 3.91
CA LEU A 175 22.79 -6.75 4.63
C LEU A 175 23.22 -8.15 4.15
N GLU A 176 24.25 -8.20 3.30
CA GLU A 176 24.65 -9.40 2.56
C GLU A 176 25.13 -10.52 3.48
N ASP A 177 25.99 -10.17 4.43
CA ASP A 177 26.70 -11.13 5.27
C ASP A 177 25.78 -11.84 6.29
N GLU A 178 24.59 -11.27 6.53
CA GLU A 178 23.64 -11.79 7.52
C GLU A 178 22.28 -12.15 6.92
N ASN A 179 22.10 -12.04 5.60
CA ASN A 179 20.86 -12.34 4.88
C ASN A 179 19.63 -11.55 5.38
N ILE A 180 19.82 -10.29 5.78
CA ILE A 180 18.78 -9.43 6.29
C ILE A 180 18.32 -8.46 5.20
N LEU A 181 17.02 -8.31 5.02
CA LEU A 181 16.42 -7.41 4.03
C LEU A 181 15.62 -6.31 4.74
N PHE A 182 16.02 -5.06 4.57
CA PHE A 182 15.28 -3.87 4.99
C PHE A 182 14.42 -3.42 3.83
N THR A 183 13.11 -3.47 4.00
CA THR A 183 12.13 -3.39 2.89
C THR A 183 11.29 -2.13 2.90
N CYS A 184 11.54 -1.23 3.85
CA CYS A 184 10.60 -0.16 4.15
C CYS A 184 9.18 -0.73 4.31
N ASP A 185 8.19 -0.22 3.60
CA ASP A 185 6.80 -0.65 3.72
C ASP A 185 6.52 -2.07 3.28
N ALA A 186 7.27 -2.57 2.29
CA ALA A 186 6.95 -3.87 1.70
C ALA A 186 7.03 -5.01 2.73
N PHE A 187 6.05 -5.92 2.64
CA PHE A 187 5.88 -7.10 3.50
C PHE A 187 5.51 -6.79 4.96
N GLY A 188 5.37 -5.50 5.33
CA GLY A 188 4.97 -5.03 6.64
C GLY A 188 3.47 -5.19 6.93
N ALA A 189 3.04 -4.56 8.03
CA ALA A 189 1.64 -4.45 8.44
C ALA A 189 1.44 -3.29 9.42
N HIS A 190 0.30 -2.63 9.42
CA HIS A 190 -0.10 -1.77 10.54
C HIS A 190 -0.50 -2.65 11.73
N TYR A 191 0.47 -2.94 12.56
CA TYR A 191 0.31 -3.76 13.74
C TYR A 191 1.36 -3.38 14.79
N CYS A 192 0.92 -3.19 16.02
CA CYS A 192 1.78 -2.91 17.17
C CYS A 192 1.32 -3.73 18.37
N SER A 193 2.21 -4.51 18.93
CA SER A 193 2.03 -5.16 20.23
C SER A 193 3.13 -4.64 21.15
N PRO A 194 2.83 -3.77 22.11
CA PRO A 194 3.83 -3.07 22.92
C PRO A 194 4.92 -3.98 23.49
N GLY A 195 6.16 -3.64 23.24
CA GLY A 195 7.34 -4.38 23.69
C GLY A 195 7.64 -5.67 22.94
N LYS A 196 6.90 -5.98 21.87
CA LYS A 196 7.11 -7.17 21.02
C LYS A 196 7.38 -6.74 19.58
N ILE A 197 8.62 -6.82 19.19
CA ILE A 197 9.04 -6.33 17.86
C ILE A 197 9.22 -7.44 16.81
N PHE A 198 9.09 -8.72 17.19
CA PHE A 198 9.29 -9.85 16.29
C PHE A 198 7.98 -10.59 16.00
N ASN A 199 7.87 -11.14 14.78
CA ASN A 199 6.66 -11.85 14.33
C ASN A 199 6.36 -13.17 15.05
N ASP A 200 7.35 -13.78 15.70
CA ASP A 200 7.19 -15.00 16.51
C ASP A 200 6.84 -14.72 17.98
N GLU A 201 6.76 -13.45 18.36
CA GLU A 201 6.35 -12.98 19.68
C GLU A 201 4.89 -12.52 19.72
N VAL A 202 4.25 -12.40 18.55
CA VAL A 202 2.87 -11.93 18.40
C VAL A 202 1.98 -13.03 17.79
N GLU A 203 0.66 -12.82 17.84
CA GLU A 203 -0.30 -13.68 17.17
C GLU A 203 -0.17 -13.59 15.63
N ASP A 204 -0.86 -14.46 14.88
CA ASP A 204 -0.85 -14.41 13.41
C ASP A 204 -1.49 -13.10 12.91
N ILE A 205 -0.69 -12.28 12.27
CA ILE A 205 -1.09 -10.97 11.74
C ILE A 205 -1.47 -11.02 10.23
N ALA A 206 -1.77 -12.20 9.70
CA ALA A 206 -2.05 -12.36 8.26
C ALA A 206 -3.19 -11.46 7.78
N LEU A 207 -4.24 -11.29 8.59
CA LEU A 207 -5.36 -10.39 8.27
C LEU A 207 -4.94 -8.92 8.26
N ALA A 208 -4.19 -8.48 9.28
CA ALA A 208 -3.68 -7.10 9.35
C ALA A 208 -2.72 -6.82 8.17
N ARG A 209 -1.86 -7.78 7.81
CA ARG A 209 -0.97 -7.67 6.64
C ARG A 209 -1.74 -7.62 5.33
N HIS A 210 -2.80 -8.43 5.18
CA HIS A 210 -3.64 -8.39 3.97
C HIS A 210 -4.36 -7.05 3.84
N PHE A 211 -4.91 -6.53 4.94
CA PHE A 211 -5.55 -5.22 4.95
C PHE A 211 -4.56 -4.10 4.60
N TYR A 212 -3.34 -4.16 5.15
CA TYR A 212 -2.25 -3.24 4.82
C TYR A 212 -1.89 -3.30 3.33
N PHE A 213 -1.75 -4.51 2.77
CA PHE A 213 -1.54 -4.70 1.34
C PHE A 213 -2.67 -4.07 0.50
N ASP A 214 -3.91 -4.29 0.88
CA ASP A 214 -5.09 -3.74 0.18
C ASP A 214 -5.13 -2.20 0.22
N CYS A 215 -4.63 -1.58 1.28
CA CYS A 215 -4.59 -0.13 1.42
C CYS A 215 -3.43 0.50 0.62
N ILE A 216 -2.24 -0.10 0.64
CA ILE A 216 -1.00 0.52 0.19
C ILE A 216 -0.51 -0.05 -1.16
N PHE A 217 -0.53 -1.38 -1.34
CA PHE A 217 0.14 -2.04 -2.46
C PHE A 217 -0.79 -2.51 -3.59
N ARG A 218 -2.09 -2.55 -3.34
CA ARG A 218 -3.07 -3.05 -4.32
C ARG A 218 -3.00 -2.36 -5.69
N PRO A 219 -2.75 -1.03 -5.81
CA PRO A 219 -2.55 -0.39 -7.10
C PRO A 219 -1.26 -0.81 -7.82
N PHE A 220 -0.28 -1.31 -7.07
CA PHE A 220 1.10 -1.55 -7.51
C PHE A 220 1.45 -3.04 -7.64
N LYS A 221 0.48 -3.91 -7.89
CA LYS A 221 0.65 -5.37 -7.97
C LYS A 221 1.77 -5.81 -8.90
N ASP A 222 1.90 -5.19 -10.07
CA ASP A 222 2.98 -5.52 -11.02
C ASP A 222 4.36 -5.17 -10.45
N ASN A 223 4.45 -4.07 -9.68
CA ASN A 223 5.69 -3.65 -9.03
C ASN A 223 6.06 -4.60 -7.89
N VAL A 224 5.06 -5.10 -7.14
CA VAL A 224 5.27 -6.16 -6.14
C VAL A 224 5.84 -7.42 -6.79
N LEU A 225 5.24 -7.89 -7.89
CA LEU A 225 5.73 -9.07 -8.61
C LEU A 225 7.17 -8.86 -9.14
N SER A 226 7.46 -7.67 -9.69
CA SER A 226 8.80 -7.31 -10.14
C SER A 226 9.83 -7.29 -9.00
N ALA A 227 9.47 -6.75 -7.84
CA ALA A 227 10.35 -6.72 -6.68
C ALA A 227 10.60 -8.12 -6.11
N VAL A 228 9.56 -8.95 -6.02
CA VAL A 228 9.72 -10.36 -5.60
C VAL A 228 10.65 -11.12 -6.54
N GLU A 229 10.56 -10.88 -7.86
CA GLU A 229 11.45 -11.52 -8.83
C GLU A 229 12.92 -11.12 -8.62
N LYS A 230 13.20 -9.86 -8.28
CA LYS A 230 14.57 -9.38 -8.01
C LYS A 230 15.24 -10.08 -6.82
N ILE A 231 14.45 -10.48 -5.83
CA ILE A 231 14.96 -11.13 -4.60
C ILE A 231 14.73 -12.63 -4.58
N ARG A 232 14.16 -13.22 -5.63
CA ARG A 232 13.70 -14.62 -5.68
C ARG A 232 14.79 -15.64 -5.34
N HIS A 233 16.03 -15.34 -5.71
CA HIS A 233 17.17 -16.22 -5.50
C HIS A 233 18.03 -15.84 -4.30
N ASP A 234 17.65 -14.77 -3.58
CA ASP A 234 18.37 -14.37 -2.37
C ASP A 234 18.01 -15.29 -1.20
N VAL A 235 18.99 -15.64 -0.40
CA VAL A 235 18.73 -16.21 0.93
C VAL A 235 18.29 -15.07 1.83
N ILE A 236 17.12 -15.18 2.44
CA ILE A 236 16.57 -14.15 3.33
C ILE A 236 16.19 -14.83 4.65
N ASP A 237 16.97 -14.53 5.69
CA ASP A 237 16.76 -15.08 7.03
C ASP A 237 15.90 -14.14 7.90
N MET A 238 15.83 -12.86 7.52
CA MET A 238 15.05 -11.84 8.23
C MET A 238 14.60 -10.71 7.30
N ILE A 239 13.38 -10.23 7.50
CA ILE A 239 12.87 -8.99 6.89
C ILE A 239 12.66 -7.97 7.99
N CYS A 240 13.21 -6.78 7.78
CA CYS A 240 13.09 -5.61 8.65
C CYS A 240 12.23 -4.54 7.95
N PRO A 241 10.88 -4.61 8.07
CA PRO A 241 9.99 -3.63 7.46
C PRO A 241 9.92 -2.36 8.29
N SER A 242 9.37 -1.28 7.73
CA SER A 242 9.16 -0.02 8.45
C SER A 242 7.90 -0.01 9.30
N HIS A 243 6.95 -0.93 9.04
CA HIS A 243 5.74 -1.08 9.84
C HIS A 243 5.51 -2.52 10.28
N GLY A 244 5.04 -2.67 11.53
CA GLY A 244 4.72 -3.95 12.13
C GLY A 244 5.96 -4.71 12.62
N PRO A 245 5.81 -5.98 12.99
CA PRO A 245 6.89 -6.76 13.56
C PRO A 245 7.96 -7.14 12.53
N ILE A 246 9.22 -7.18 12.97
CA ILE A 246 10.36 -7.75 12.25
C ILE A 246 10.08 -9.23 12.00
N ILE A 247 10.28 -9.69 10.77
CA ILE A 247 9.91 -11.04 10.35
C ILE A 247 11.18 -11.90 10.34
N ARG A 248 11.45 -12.58 11.45
CA ARG A 248 12.57 -13.53 11.60
C ARG A 248 12.14 -14.99 11.50
N LYS A 249 10.85 -15.27 11.68
CA LYS A 249 10.27 -16.60 11.49
C LYS A 249 9.56 -16.66 10.15
N ASP A 250 9.99 -17.56 9.28
CA ASP A 250 9.41 -17.82 7.96
C ASP A 250 9.28 -16.53 7.08
N PRO A 251 10.35 -15.77 6.83
CA PRO A 251 10.26 -14.49 6.10
C PRO A 251 9.68 -14.67 4.69
N TRP A 252 9.97 -15.78 4.02
CA TRP A 252 9.43 -16.11 2.70
C TRP A 252 7.90 -16.28 2.69
N LYS A 253 7.26 -16.62 3.82
CA LYS A 253 5.79 -16.69 3.92
C LYS A 253 5.18 -15.31 3.67
N ALA A 254 5.76 -14.24 4.21
CA ALA A 254 5.27 -12.87 3.98
C ALA A 254 5.45 -12.44 2.52
N ILE A 255 6.61 -12.73 1.91
CA ILE A 255 6.89 -12.46 0.50
C ILE A 255 5.87 -13.21 -0.39
N GLN A 256 5.65 -14.50 -0.14
CA GLN A 256 4.69 -15.33 -0.89
C GLN A 256 3.25 -14.84 -0.75
N GLN A 257 2.86 -14.30 0.41
CA GLN A 257 1.54 -13.68 0.59
C GLN A 257 1.37 -12.47 -0.34
N PHE A 258 2.33 -11.54 -0.36
CA PHE A 258 2.32 -10.38 -1.26
C PHE A 258 2.33 -10.80 -2.73
N GLU A 259 3.16 -11.78 -3.10
CA GLU A 259 3.19 -12.36 -4.44
C GLU A 259 1.83 -12.93 -4.84
N GLN A 260 1.22 -13.74 -3.96
CA GLN A 260 -0.08 -14.37 -4.22
C GLN A 260 -1.21 -13.34 -4.39
N TRP A 261 -1.23 -12.30 -3.54
CA TRP A 261 -2.24 -11.24 -3.64
C TRP A 261 -2.08 -10.37 -4.88
N SER A 262 -0.86 -10.35 -5.44
CA SER A 262 -0.54 -9.57 -6.64
C SER A 262 -0.82 -10.31 -7.94
N LYS A 263 -0.94 -11.64 -7.91
CA LYS A 263 -1.22 -12.43 -9.13
C LYS A 263 -2.62 -12.16 -9.68
N PRO A 264 -2.79 -12.10 -11.01
CA PRO A 264 -4.11 -12.01 -11.63
C PRO A 264 -5.01 -13.17 -11.21
N LYS A 265 -6.27 -12.88 -10.88
CA LYS A 265 -7.22 -13.89 -10.37
C LYS A 265 -8.05 -14.57 -11.44
N SER A 266 -8.20 -14.03 -12.66
CA SER A 266 -9.11 -14.57 -13.68
C SER A 266 -8.49 -14.69 -15.05
N SER A 267 -8.91 -15.74 -15.78
CA SER A 267 -8.76 -15.92 -17.22
C SER A 267 -10.12 -15.66 -17.88
N GLY A 268 -10.18 -14.86 -18.91
CA GLY A 268 -11.41 -14.50 -19.63
C GLY A 268 -11.68 -13.00 -19.60
N LYS A 269 -12.41 -12.53 -20.61
CA LYS A 269 -12.78 -11.12 -20.75
C LYS A 269 -14.08 -10.83 -20.00
N LYS A 270 -14.11 -9.76 -19.20
CA LYS A 270 -15.25 -9.39 -18.35
C LYS A 270 -15.65 -7.95 -18.56
N LEU A 271 -16.95 -7.71 -18.70
CA LEU A 271 -17.56 -6.40 -18.71
C LEU A 271 -18.51 -6.28 -17.51
N PHE A 272 -18.25 -5.31 -16.64
CA PHE A 272 -19.14 -5.05 -15.50
C PHE A 272 -19.97 -3.79 -15.70
N ILE A 273 -21.28 -3.91 -15.43
CA ILE A 273 -22.23 -2.82 -15.40
C ILE A 273 -22.57 -2.54 -13.94
N LEU A 274 -22.06 -1.43 -13.41
CA LEU A 274 -22.22 -1.02 -12.02
C LEU A 274 -23.23 0.12 -11.93
N TYR A 275 -24.36 -0.07 -11.27
CA TYR A 275 -25.42 0.92 -11.28
C TYR A 275 -26.10 1.13 -9.93
N ILE A 276 -26.77 2.28 -9.80
CA ILE A 276 -27.74 2.60 -8.74
C ILE A 276 -29.07 2.90 -9.40
N SER A 277 -30.15 2.42 -8.83
CA SER A 277 -31.50 2.65 -9.37
C SER A 277 -32.57 2.75 -8.29
N PRO A 278 -32.84 3.94 -7.71
CA PRO A 278 -33.84 4.10 -6.66
C PRO A 278 -35.28 3.80 -7.12
N HIS A 279 -35.57 4.00 -8.40
CA HIS A 279 -36.92 3.90 -8.95
C HIS A 279 -37.03 2.98 -10.19
N GLY A 280 -36.02 2.10 -10.42
CA GLY A 280 -36.02 1.15 -11.52
C GLY A 280 -35.72 1.75 -12.91
N ASN A 281 -35.55 3.07 -13.07
CA ASN A 281 -35.30 3.67 -14.38
C ASN A 281 -33.89 3.40 -14.89
N THR A 282 -32.89 3.65 -14.06
CA THR A 282 -31.48 3.35 -14.39
C THR A 282 -31.23 1.84 -14.53
N GLU A 283 -31.94 1.02 -13.76
CA GLU A 283 -31.91 -0.45 -13.85
C GLU A 283 -32.39 -0.95 -15.23
N LYS A 284 -33.52 -0.42 -15.75
CA LYS A 284 -34.00 -0.74 -17.11
C LYS A 284 -32.99 -0.38 -18.19
N MET A 285 -32.24 0.73 -17.99
CA MET A 285 -31.15 1.10 -18.88
C MET A 285 -29.97 0.12 -18.74
N ALA A 286 -29.62 -0.31 -17.52
CA ALA A 286 -28.56 -1.31 -17.25
C ALA A 286 -28.90 -2.66 -17.91
N GLU A 287 -30.14 -3.12 -17.82
CA GLU A 287 -30.62 -4.33 -18.50
C GLU A 287 -30.47 -4.23 -20.02
N ALA A 288 -30.79 -3.07 -20.60
CA ALA A 288 -30.64 -2.83 -22.04
C ALA A 288 -29.16 -2.84 -22.46
N VAL A 289 -28.27 -2.20 -21.68
CA VAL A 289 -26.82 -2.26 -21.89
C VAL A 289 -26.33 -3.70 -21.84
N ALA A 290 -26.77 -4.48 -20.84
CA ALA A 290 -26.39 -5.88 -20.69
C ALA A 290 -26.84 -6.73 -21.91
N ARG A 291 -28.09 -6.56 -22.39
CA ARG A 291 -28.56 -7.25 -23.61
C ARG A 291 -27.72 -6.89 -24.84
N GLY A 292 -27.34 -5.63 -24.97
CA GLY A 292 -26.51 -5.20 -26.09
C GLY A 292 -25.06 -5.74 -26.02
N ALA A 293 -24.53 -5.91 -24.81
CA ALA A 293 -23.21 -6.39 -24.57
C ALA A 293 -23.10 -7.94 -24.58
N ASP A 294 -24.21 -8.66 -24.61
CA ASP A 294 -24.26 -10.12 -24.60
C ASP A 294 -23.75 -10.69 -25.94
N ILE A 295 -22.42 -10.90 -26.00
CA ILE A 295 -21.68 -11.37 -27.17
C ILE A 295 -20.79 -12.55 -26.73
N ASP A 296 -20.71 -13.57 -27.57
CA ASP A 296 -19.86 -14.75 -27.32
C ASP A 296 -18.39 -14.35 -27.01
N GLY A 297 -17.83 -14.95 -25.97
CA GLY A 297 -16.45 -14.72 -25.53
C GLY A 297 -16.28 -13.57 -24.52
N LEU A 298 -17.35 -12.91 -24.08
CA LEU A 298 -17.34 -11.88 -23.06
C LEU A 298 -18.34 -12.24 -21.93
N GLU A 299 -17.84 -12.29 -20.71
CA GLU A 299 -18.69 -12.43 -19.52
C GLU A 299 -19.26 -11.04 -19.14
N VAL A 300 -20.57 -10.88 -19.23
CA VAL A 300 -21.25 -9.61 -18.91
C VAL A 300 -22.04 -9.75 -17.63
N ILE A 301 -21.71 -8.94 -16.62
CA ILE A 301 -22.38 -9.01 -15.32
C ILE A 301 -22.80 -7.61 -14.88
N SER A 302 -24.07 -7.52 -14.45
CA SER A 302 -24.67 -6.28 -13.98
C SER A 302 -24.91 -6.33 -12.47
N TYR A 303 -24.47 -5.31 -11.76
CA TYR A 303 -24.60 -5.21 -10.31
C TYR A 303 -25.25 -3.90 -9.86
N HIS A 304 -26.27 -4.03 -9.04
CA HIS A 304 -26.70 -2.90 -8.21
C HIS A 304 -25.71 -2.74 -7.04
N ILE A 305 -24.92 -1.66 -7.04
CA ILE A 305 -23.76 -1.51 -6.16
C ILE A 305 -24.07 -1.48 -4.66
N SER A 306 -25.32 -1.14 -4.27
CA SER A 306 -25.72 -1.17 -2.85
C SER A 306 -25.75 -2.58 -2.24
N HIS A 307 -25.66 -3.63 -3.05
CA HIS A 307 -25.62 -5.01 -2.60
C HIS A 307 -24.16 -5.54 -2.47
N LEU A 308 -23.17 -4.71 -2.73
CA LEU A 308 -21.75 -5.09 -2.74
C LEU A 308 -21.00 -4.41 -1.59
N SER A 309 -20.13 -5.16 -0.97
CA SER A 309 -19.13 -4.62 -0.03
C SER A 309 -18.03 -3.86 -0.79
N SER A 310 -17.31 -3.00 -0.08
CA SER A 310 -16.15 -2.27 -0.63
C SER A 310 -15.09 -3.20 -1.22
N ASN A 311 -14.88 -4.38 -0.62
CA ASN A 311 -13.89 -5.33 -1.10
C ASN A 311 -14.36 -6.04 -2.39
N GLU A 312 -15.64 -6.42 -2.47
CA GLU A 312 -16.22 -6.97 -3.71
C GLU A 312 -16.13 -5.96 -4.84
N LEU A 313 -16.49 -4.68 -4.60
CA LEU A 313 -16.35 -3.61 -5.60
C LEU A 313 -14.91 -3.47 -6.10
N ARG A 314 -13.93 -3.42 -5.22
CA ARG A 314 -12.51 -3.35 -5.62
C ARG A 314 -12.08 -4.56 -6.46
N ASN A 315 -12.54 -5.77 -6.10
CA ASN A 315 -12.25 -6.98 -6.88
C ASN A 315 -12.84 -6.91 -8.30
N LEU A 316 -14.10 -6.47 -8.42
CA LEU A 316 -14.75 -6.29 -9.73
C LEU A 316 -14.00 -5.26 -10.59
N LEU A 317 -13.60 -4.12 -10.00
CA LEU A 317 -12.87 -3.09 -10.73
C LEU A 317 -11.52 -3.62 -11.28
N GLU A 318 -10.81 -4.45 -10.50
CA GLU A 318 -9.55 -5.07 -10.94
C GLU A 318 -9.72 -6.11 -12.05
N GLU A 319 -10.85 -6.84 -12.03
CA GLU A 319 -11.10 -7.92 -12.99
C GLU A 319 -11.69 -7.44 -14.32
N ALA A 320 -12.13 -6.18 -14.39
CA ALA A 320 -12.84 -5.63 -15.54
C ALA A 320 -11.93 -5.41 -16.77
N ASP A 321 -12.38 -5.86 -17.93
CA ASP A 321 -11.82 -5.47 -19.24
C ASP A 321 -12.58 -4.27 -19.83
N ALA A 322 -13.78 -3.97 -19.33
CA ALA A 322 -14.50 -2.70 -19.48
C ALA A 322 -15.46 -2.46 -18.31
N LEU A 323 -15.73 -1.19 -18.02
CA LEU A 323 -16.63 -0.75 -16.96
C LEU A 323 -17.73 0.12 -17.54
N ILE A 324 -18.99 -0.15 -17.19
CA ILE A 324 -20.11 0.72 -17.56
C ILE A 324 -20.82 1.15 -16.28
N PHE A 325 -21.03 2.46 -16.12
CA PHE A 325 -21.62 3.02 -14.91
C PHE A 325 -23.01 3.57 -15.19
N GLY A 326 -23.99 3.10 -14.43
CA GLY A 326 -25.37 3.57 -14.44
C GLY A 326 -25.66 4.50 -13.26
N ILE A 327 -25.81 5.81 -13.52
CA ILE A 327 -25.77 6.83 -12.49
C ILE A 327 -27.01 7.72 -12.54
N PRO A 328 -27.95 7.60 -11.58
CA PRO A 328 -29.03 8.57 -11.46
C PRO A 328 -28.50 9.89 -10.90
N THR A 329 -29.10 11.01 -11.30
CA THR A 329 -28.84 12.30 -10.66
C THR A 329 -29.74 12.46 -9.45
N ILE A 330 -29.14 12.67 -8.26
CA ILE A 330 -29.88 12.93 -7.02
C ILE A 330 -29.31 14.20 -6.39
N VAL A 331 -30.17 15.17 -6.08
CA VAL A 331 -29.78 16.47 -5.51
C VAL A 331 -28.66 17.14 -6.34
N ARG A 332 -28.79 17.08 -7.67
CA ARG A 332 -27.87 17.66 -8.66
C ARG A 332 -26.45 17.06 -8.63
N ASP A 333 -26.29 15.86 -8.07
CA ASP A 333 -24.99 15.23 -7.87
C ASP A 333 -25.04 13.73 -8.17
N ILE A 334 -23.85 13.13 -8.21
CA ILE A 334 -23.65 11.67 -8.18
C ILE A 334 -24.00 11.17 -6.78
N PRO A 335 -24.84 10.14 -6.62
CA PRO A 335 -25.10 9.55 -5.31
C PRO A 335 -23.80 9.07 -4.63
N LYS A 336 -23.67 9.33 -3.32
CA LYS A 336 -22.46 9.00 -2.56
C LYS A 336 -21.91 7.57 -2.79
N PRO A 337 -22.75 6.49 -2.82
CA PRO A 337 -22.21 5.15 -3.07
C PRO A 337 -21.51 5.02 -4.44
N MET A 338 -21.93 5.78 -5.45
CA MET A 338 -21.25 5.78 -6.74
C MET A 338 -19.99 6.65 -6.72
N TRP A 339 -19.97 7.74 -5.94
CA TRP A 339 -18.71 8.46 -5.66
C TRP A 339 -17.66 7.55 -5.01
N ASP A 340 -18.08 6.68 -4.08
CA ASP A 340 -17.18 5.70 -3.45
C ASP A 340 -16.61 4.73 -4.50
N VAL A 341 -17.41 4.23 -5.44
CA VAL A 341 -16.94 3.39 -6.56
C VAL A 341 -15.95 4.14 -7.44
N LEU A 342 -16.25 5.39 -7.82
CA LEU A 342 -15.33 6.21 -8.63
C LEU A 342 -14.03 6.55 -7.89
N ALA A 343 -14.06 6.63 -6.56
CA ALA A 343 -12.87 6.80 -5.73
C ALA A 343 -12.02 5.52 -5.71
N TYR A 344 -12.64 4.34 -5.63
CA TYR A 344 -11.92 3.06 -5.65
C TYR A 344 -11.12 2.81 -6.94
N LEU A 345 -11.49 3.43 -8.07
CA LEU A 345 -10.73 3.30 -9.32
C LEU A 345 -9.24 3.70 -9.18
N SER A 346 -8.91 4.61 -8.26
CA SER A 346 -7.53 5.02 -7.99
C SER A 346 -6.81 4.14 -6.94
N THR A 347 -7.54 3.25 -6.26
CA THR A 347 -7.01 2.43 -5.18
C THR A 347 -6.80 0.96 -5.56
N VAL A 348 -6.96 0.63 -6.85
CA VAL A 348 -6.83 -0.73 -7.36
C VAL A 348 -6.02 -0.75 -8.66
N LYS A 349 -5.45 -1.91 -8.98
CA LYS A 349 -4.79 -2.13 -10.28
C LYS A 349 -5.83 -2.43 -11.35
N LEU A 350 -6.11 -1.45 -12.20
CA LEU A 350 -7.05 -1.58 -13.30
C LEU A 350 -6.41 -2.29 -14.50
N LYS A 351 -7.13 -3.23 -15.12
CA LYS A 351 -6.77 -3.84 -16.42
C LYS A 351 -7.17 -2.96 -17.59
N THR A 352 -8.18 -2.11 -17.39
CA THR A 352 -8.81 -1.34 -18.47
C THR A 352 -8.82 0.15 -18.18
N ASN A 353 -8.85 0.92 -19.26
CA ASN A 353 -9.21 2.32 -19.28
C ASN A 353 -10.43 2.60 -20.19
N ILE A 354 -11.26 1.58 -20.45
CA ILE A 354 -12.49 1.74 -21.24
C ILE A 354 -13.67 1.86 -20.29
N ALA A 355 -14.47 2.92 -20.45
CA ALA A 355 -15.70 3.08 -19.69
C ALA A 355 -16.87 3.53 -20.57
N GLY A 356 -18.10 3.17 -20.13
CA GLY A 356 -19.36 3.69 -20.61
C GLY A 356 -20.13 4.38 -19.50
N LEU A 357 -21.00 5.32 -19.86
CA LEU A 357 -21.85 6.05 -18.92
C LEU A 357 -23.28 6.15 -19.40
N PHE A 358 -24.20 5.82 -18.52
CA PHE A 358 -25.63 6.10 -18.73
C PHE A 358 -26.29 6.54 -17.42
N GLY A 359 -27.49 7.15 -17.52
CA GLY A 359 -28.17 7.51 -16.29
C GLY A 359 -29.55 8.14 -16.51
N SER A 360 -30.35 8.12 -15.44
CA SER A 360 -31.66 8.75 -15.42
C SER A 360 -31.72 9.92 -14.44
N TYR A 361 -32.60 10.89 -14.72
CA TYR A 361 -32.79 12.06 -13.85
C TYR A 361 -34.22 12.61 -13.98
N GLY A 362 -34.66 13.40 -13.00
CA GLY A 362 -35.98 14.02 -13.04
C GLY A 362 -35.94 15.42 -13.60
N TRP A 363 -35.23 16.36 -12.97
CA TRP A 363 -35.26 17.79 -13.29
C TRP A 363 -33.88 18.37 -13.67
N SER A 364 -32.82 17.68 -13.37
CA SER A 364 -31.45 18.05 -13.76
C SER A 364 -30.60 16.78 -13.97
N GLY A 365 -29.54 16.82 -14.76
CA GLY A 365 -28.83 15.63 -15.20
C GLY A 365 -27.32 15.77 -15.10
N GLU A 366 -26.81 16.35 -14.01
CA GLU A 366 -25.39 16.67 -13.82
C GLU A 366 -24.52 15.44 -13.59
N ALA A 367 -25.04 14.40 -12.92
CA ALA A 367 -24.26 13.25 -12.46
C ALA A 367 -23.43 12.58 -13.55
N CYS A 368 -24.02 12.31 -14.72
CA CYS A 368 -23.28 11.70 -15.83
C CYS A 368 -22.13 12.60 -16.33
N LYS A 369 -22.34 13.93 -16.38
CA LYS A 369 -21.28 14.86 -16.79
C LYS A 369 -20.14 14.89 -15.78
N MET A 370 -20.44 14.94 -14.49
CA MET A 370 -19.44 14.89 -13.41
C MET A 370 -18.64 13.59 -13.45
N ALA A 371 -19.31 12.46 -13.66
CA ALA A 371 -18.64 11.17 -13.80
C ALA A 371 -17.75 11.10 -15.05
N GLU A 372 -18.21 11.65 -16.18
CA GLU A 372 -17.44 11.75 -17.41
C GLU A 372 -16.15 12.55 -17.21
N GLU A 373 -16.24 13.72 -16.58
CA GLU A 373 -15.10 14.57 -16.27
C GLU A 373 -14.11 13.84 -15.33
N ARG A 374 -14.62 13.15 -14.30
CA ARG A 374 -13.79 12.35 -13.38
C ARG A 374 -13.06 11.23 -14.11
N LEU A 375 -13.75 10.44 -14.92
CA LEU A 375 -13.18 9.31 -15.66
C LEU A 375 -12.15 9.78 -16.68
N LYS A 376 -12.42 10.86 -17.43
CA LYS A 376 -11.46 11.47 -18.36
C LYS A 376 -10.21 11.96 -17.63
N GLY A 377 -10.36 12.61 -16.48
CA GLY A 377 -9.25 13.04 -15.63
C GLY A 377 -8.36 11.89 -15.14
N MET A 378 -8.91 10.68 -15.06
CA MET A 378 -8.17 9.45 -14.73
C MET A 378 -7.61 8.72 -15.96
N GLY A 379 -7.79 9.25 -17.18
CA GLY A 379 -7.30 8.65 -18.43
C GLY A 379 -8.22 7.59 -19.02
N PHE A 380 -9.47 7.49 -18.56
CA PHE A 380 -10.45 6.60 -19.21
C PHE A 380 -10.89 7.12 -20.56
N LYS A 381 -11.10 6.19 -21.48
CA LYS A 381 -11.70 6.41 -22.80
C LYS A 381 -13.17 6.06 -22.73
N LEU A 382 -14.02 6.96 -23.19
CA LEU A 382 -15.46 6.74 -23.37
C LEU A 382 -15.73 6.65 -24.88
N PRO A 383 -15.68 5.44 -25.47
CA PRO A 383 -15.73 5.26 -26.92
C PRO A 383 -17.11 5.56 -27.52
N VAL A 384 -18.13 5.65 -26.68
CA VAL A 384 -19.51 5.91 -27.09
C VAL A 384 -20.09 7.09 -26.31
N PRO A 385 -21.05 7.84 -26.88
CA PRO A 385 -21.73 8.94 -26.20
C PRO A 385 -22.42 8.50 -24.91
N VAL A 386 -22.48 9.40 -23.92
CA VAL A 386 -23.24 9.18 -22.68
C VAL A 386 -24.75 9.13 -22.98
N VAL A 387 -25.42 8.07 -22.54
CA VAL A 387 -26.87 7.90 -22.70
C VAL A 387 -27.61 8.42 -21.48
N ARG A 388 -28.56 9.36 -21.67
CA ARG A 388 -29.31 9.95 -20.57
C ARG A 388 -30.82 9.87 -20.83
N SER A 389 -31.60 9.63 -19.77
CA SER A 389 -33.06 9.58 -19.82
C SER A 389 -33.67 10.52 -18.78
N ILE A 390 -34.71 11.27 -19.20
CA ILE A 390 -35.56 11.98 -18.26
C ILE A 390 -36.62 10.98 -17.77
N PHE A 391 -36.57 10.64 -16.46
CA PHE A 391 -37.40 9.62 -15.84
C PHE A 391 -37.34 8.27 -16.55
N LYS A 392 -38.47 7.73 -16.98
CA LYS A 392 -38.56 6.42 -17.62
C LYS A 392 -37.96 6.46 -19.03
N PRO A 393 -37.00 5.55 -19.33
CA PRO A 393 -36.43 5.49 -20.68
C PRO A 393 -37.48 5.15 -21.73
N THR A 394 -37.41 5.84 -22.86
CA THR A 394 -38.20 5.53 -24.06
C THR A 394 -37.53 4.39 -24.84
N ASP A 395 -38.26 3.80 -25.81
CA ASP A 395 -37.69 2.75 -26.67
C ASP A 395 -36.45 3.22 -27.42
N ALA A 396 -36.37 4.47 -27.85
CA ALA A 396 -35.19 5.05 -28.47
C ALA A 396 -34.00 5.11 -27.50
N ILE A 397 -34.20 5.45 -26.22
CA ILE A 397 -33.15 5.42 -25.19
C ILE A 397 -32.73 3.98 -24.90
N ILE A 398 -33.63 3.03 -24.85
CA ILE A 398 -33.32 1.60 -24.69
C ILE A 398 -32.44 1.12 -25.85
N THR A 399 -32.79 1.44 -27.10
CA THR A 399 -31.96 1.12 -28.26
C THR A 399 -30.54 1.72 -28.15
N GLN A 400 -30.40 2.98 -27.73
CA GLN A 400 -29.10 3.61 -27.50
C GLN A 400 -28.28 2.89 -26.39
N CYS A 401 -28.95 2.40 -25.33
CA CYS A 401 -28.31 1.61 -24.30
C CYS A 401 -27.80 0.26 -24.86
N GLU A 402 -28.57 -0.43 -25.68
CA GLU A 402 -28.17 -1.67 -26.35
C GLU A 402 -26.99 -1.43 -27.31
N GLU A 403 -27.02 -0.36 -28.10
CA GLU A 403 -25.89 0.04 -28.96
C GLU A 403 -24.62 0.35 -28.19
N MET A 404 -24.74 1.03 -27.04
CA MET A 404 -23.61 1.28 -26.13
C MET A 404 -22.99 -0.04 -25.64
N GLY A 405 -23.84 -0.94 -25.13
CA GLY A 405 -23.38 -2.26 -24.67
C GLY A 405 -22.62 -3.02 -25.75
N ARG A 406 -23.22 -3.12 -26.94
CA ARG A 406 -22.62 -3.81 -28.09
C ARG A 406 -21.28 -3.19 -28.51
N SER A 407 -21.24 -1.88 -28.69
CA SER A 407 -20.03 -1.19 -29.15
C SER A 407 -18.84 -1.35 -28.19
N ILE A 408 -19.12 -1.29 -26.86
CA ILE A 408 -18.08 -1.49 -25.86
C ILE A 408 -17.61 -2.94 -25.83
N ALA A 409 -18.55 -3.91 -25.92
CA ALA A 409 -18.25 -5.33 -25.90
C ALA A 409 -17.39 -5.73 -27.14
N GLU A 410 -17.74 -5.28 -28.33
CA GLU A 410 -16.95 -5.48 -29.54
C GLU A 410 -15.54 -4.88 -29.41
N GLY A 411 -15.44 -3.66 -28.86
CA GLY A 411 -14.16 -3.00 -28.60
C GLY A 411 -13.27 -3.74 -27.61
N VAL A 412 -13.84 -4.44 -26.62
CA VAL A 412 -13.11 -5.31 -25.70
C VAL A 412 -12.59 -6.56 -26.43
N LEU A 413 -13.41 -7.19 -27.26
CA LEU A 413 -13.03 -8.43 -27.96
C LEU A 413 -11.96 -8.20 -29.04
N GLN A 414 -11.95 -7.02 -29.67
CA GLN A 414 -10.95 -6.66 -30.71
C GLN A 414 -9.55 -6.35 -30.15
N LYS A 415 -9.39 -6.12 -28.85
CA LYS A 415 -8.12 -5.82 -28.19
C LYS A 415 -7.34 -7.07 -27.75
N GLY A 416 -7.71 -8.26 -28.15
CA GLY A 416 -7.09 -9.55 -27.80
C GLY A 416 -5.98 -10.01 -28.71
#